data_6117a71915302efee43ba0bfc1691401
#
_entry.id   6117a71915302efee43ba0bfc1691401
#
_cell.length_a   1.000
_cell.length_b   1.000
_cell.length_c   1.000
_cell.angle_alpha   90.00
_cell.angle_beta   90.00
_cell.angle_gamma   90.00
#
_symmetry.space_group_name_H-M   'P 1'
#
loop_
_entity.id
_entity.type
_entity.pdbx_description
1 polymer ?
#
loop_
_entity_poly.entity_id
_entity_poly.type
_entity_poly.pdbx_seq_one_letter_code
_entity_poly.pdbx_strand_id
1 'polypeptide(L)' 'MPIINVRMLKGRSKQQKDEMSRRITEAVSEVGQVPKDAVWMVFEDVEAEDWYTAGISASDKRAAQAKATK' A
#
# COMPACT_ATOMS: atom_id res chain seq x y z
N MET A 1 -20.40 -6.23 3.58
CA MET A 1 -19.35 -5.63 4.41
C MET A 1 -17.99 -5.89 3.77
N PRO A 2 -17.52 -5.04 2.77
CA PRO A 2 -16.23 -5.29 2.12
C PRO A 2 -15.06 -4.93 3.03
N ILE A 3 -13.99 -5.70 2.92
CA ILE A 3 -12.74 -5.40 3.58
C ILE A 3 -11.66 -5.30 2.50
N ILE A 4 -10.92 -4.21 2.51
CA ILE A 4 -9.88 -3.96 1.52
C ILE A 4 -8.53 -4.00 2.23
N ASN A 5 -7.64 -4.85 1.76
CA ASN A 5 -6.29 -4.96 2.29
C ASN A 5 -5.33 -4.33 1.30
N VAL A 6 -4.56 -3.34 1.76
CA VAL A 6 -3.56 -2.71 0.93
C VAL A 6 -2.19 -3.06 1.50
N ARG A 7 -1.51 -3.98 0.82
CA ARG A 7 -0.17 -4.38 1.21
C ARG A 7 0.81 -3.61 0.36
N MET A 8 1.73 -2.90 0.99
CA MET A 8 2.63 -2.04 0.26
C MET A 8 3.97 -1.94 0.97
N LEU A 9 4.97 -1.54 0.22
CA LEU A 9 6.27 -1.25 0.81
C LEU A 9 6.14 -0.13 1.82
N LYS A 10 6.80 -0.30 2.96
CA LYS A 10 6.84 0.72 3.99
C LYS A 10 7.39 2.03 3.44
N GLY A 11 6.89 3.13 3.92
CA GLY A 11 7.38 4.45 3.52
C GLY A 11 6.31 5.49 3.28
N ARG A 12 5.05 5.07 3.20
CA ARG A 12 3.96 6.03 3.04
C ARG A 12 3.65 6.69 4.38
N SER A 13 3.36 7.99 4.34
CA SER A 13 3.01 8.72 5.55
C SER A 13 1.58 8.42 5.98
N LYS A 14 1.27 8.77 7.23
CA LYS A 14 -0.10 8.67 7.72
C LYS A 14 -1.06 9.47 6.85
N GLN A 15 -0.65 10.68 6.43
CA GLN A 15 -1.45 11.52 5.56
C GLN A 15 -1.74 10.86 4.23
N GLN A 16 -0.74 10.22 3.64
CA GLN A 16 -0.92 9.51 2.38
C GLN A 16 -1.90 8.34 2.54
N LYS A 17 -1.78 7.60 3.62
CA LYS A 17 -2.70 6.49 3.89
C LYS A 17 -4.12 6.99 4.11
N ASP A 18 -4.27 8.10 4.83
CA ASP A 18 -5.59 8.70 5.06
C ASP A 18 -6.25 9.08 3.72
N GLU A 19 -5.49 9.69 2.83
CA GLU A 19 -6.03 10.11 1.54
C GLU A 19 -6.37 8.90 0.66
N MET A 20 -5.50 7.89 0.64
CA MET A 20 -5.78 6.67 -0.11
C MET A 20 -7.04 5.98 0.42
N SER A 21 -7.15 5.89 1.75
CA SER A 21 -8.32 5.28 2.37
C SER A 21 -9.60 6.01 2.00
N ARG A 22 -9.55 7.34 2.02
CA ARG A 22 -10.71 8.17 1.67
C ARG A 22 -11.16 7.90 0.24
N ARG A 23 -10.23 7.91 -0.69
CA ARG A 23 -10.56 7.74 -2.11
C ARG A 23 -11.02 6.32 -2.43
N ILE A 24 -10.37 5.33 -1.86
CA ILE A 24 -10.76 3.93 -2.09
C ILE A 24 -12.14 3.68 -1.48
N THR A 25 -12.37 4.18 -0.27
CA THR A 25 -13.65 4.02 0.39
C THR A 25 -14.77 4.66 -0.42
N GLU A 26 -14.54 5.85 -0.96
CA GLU A 26 -15.54 6.52 -1.78
C GLU A 26 -15.87 5.70 -3.03
N ALA A 27 -14.85 5.16 -3.69
CA ALA A 27 -15.06 4.36 -4.89
C ALA A 27 -15.85 3.08 -4.58
N VAL A 28 -15.48 2.39 -3.51
CA VAL A 28 -16.17 1.14 -3.14
C VAL A 28 -17.59 1.43 -2.71
N SER A 29 -17.78 2.48 -1.94
CA SER A 29 -19.12 2.85 -1.48
C SER A 29 -20.03 3.23 -2.64
N GLU A 30 -19.52 4.05 -3.55
CA GLU A 30 -20.30 4.55 -4.67
C GLU A 30 -20.61 3.45 -5.67
N VAL A 31 -19.60 2.75 -6.15
CA VAL A 31 -19.77 1.73 -7.17
C VAL A 31 -20.41 0.46 -6.60
N GLY A 32 -19.98 0.09 -5.39
CA GLY A 32 -20.51 -1.10 -4.74
C GLY A 32 -21.85 -0.91 -4.06
N GLN A 33 -22.30 0.34 -3.98
CA GLN A 33 -23.59 0.69 -3.36
C GLN A 33 -23.69 0.21 -1.92
N VAL A 34 -22.65 0.51 -1.14
CA VAL A 34 -22.63 0.21 0.29
C VAL A 34 -22.29 1.50 1.05
N PRO A 35 -22.79 1.65 2.28
CA PRO A 35 -22.43 2.84 3.06
C PRO A 35 -20.95 2.87 3.39
N LYS A 36 -20.40 4.06 3.55
CA LYS A 36 -18.97 4.22 3.79
C LYS A 36 -18.51 3.52 5.07
N ASP A 37 -19.35 3.54 6.10
CA ASP A 37 -18.98 2.89 7.36
C ASP A 37 -19.03 1.37 7.31
N ALA A 38 -19.51 0.81 6.21
CA ALA A 38 -19.45 -0.64 5.98
C ALA A 38 -18.16 -1.04 5.28
N VAL A 39 -17.38 -0.08 4.79
CA VAL A 39 -16.12 -0.35 4.08
C VAL A 39 -14.98 -0.35 5.07
N TRP A 40 -14.32 -1.49 5.18
CA TRP A 40 -13.19 -1.65 6.09
C TRP A 40 -11.89 -1.62 5.29
N MET A 41 -10.88 -0.98 5.84
CA MET A 41 -9.61 -0.80 5.15
C MET A 41 -8.46 -1.15 6.09
N VAL A 42 -7.54 -1.97 5.61
CA VAL A 42 -6.37 -2.34 6.38
C VAL A 42 -5.14 -2.07 5.52
N PHE A 43 -4.17 -1.36 6.09
CA PHE A 43 -2.87 -1.16 5.46
C PHE A 43 -1.84 -2.04 6.15
N GLU A 44 -1.06 -2.72 5.35
CA GLU A 44 0.01 -3.57 5.87
C GLU A 44 1.32 -3.12 5.26
N ASP A 45 2.17 -2.52 6.08
CA ASP A 45 3.50 -2.07 5.64
C ASP A 45 4.45 -3.24 5.63
N VAL A 46 5.18 -3.41 4.54
CA VAL A 46 6.16 -4.48 4.41
C VAL A 46 7.54 -3.86 4.28
N GLU A 47 8.48 -4.38 5.07
CA GLU A 47 9.86 -3.92 5.01
C GLU A 47 10.46 -4.26 3.65
N ALA A 48 11.36 -3.39 3.18
CA ALA A 48 11.99 -3.61 1.87
C ALA A 48 12.76 -4.92 1.82
N GLU A 49 13.29 -5.37 2.96
CA GLU A 49 14.01 -6.64 3.01
C GLU A 49 13.08 -7.85 2.89
N ASP A 50 11.78 -7.66 3.07
CA ASP A 50 10.80 -8.73 2.98
C ASP A 50 9.98 -8.69 1.69
N TRP A 51 10.28 -7.75 0.81
CA TRP A 51 9.56 -7.58 -0.44
C TRP A 51 10.43 -8.03 -1.60
N TYR A 52 10.04 -9.10 -2.24
CA TYR A 52 10.87 -9.74 -3.28
C TYR A 52 10.23 -9.68 -4.66
N THR A 53 11.05 -9.41 -5.65
CA THR A 53 10.67 -9.52 -7.07
C THR A 53 11.77 -10.29 -7.77
N ALA A 54 11.41 -11.36 -8.47
CA ALA A 54 12.38 -12.22 -9.17
C ALA A 54 13.45 -12.74 -8.21
N GLY A 55 13.08 -12.99 -6.96
CA GLY A 55 14.00 -13.54 -5.98
C GLY A 55 14.97 -12.53 -5.36
N ILE A 56 14.77 -11.24 -5.65
CA ILE A 56 15.65 -10.19 -5.11
C ILE A 56 14.81 -9.23 -4.28
N SER A 57 15.29 -8.94 -3.08
CA SER A 57 14.57 -8.04 -2.19
C SER A 57 14.60 -6.61 -2.69
N ALA A 58 13.58 -5.83 -2.31
CA ALA A 58 13.55 -4.42 -2.66
C ALA A 58 14.72 -3.67 -2.04
N SER A 59 15.15 -4.07 -0.84
CA SER A 59 16.29 -3.42 -0.20
C SER A 59 17.57 -3.63 -1.01
N ASP A 60 17.78 -4.84 -1.54
CA ASP A 60 18.95 -5.11 -2.37
C ASP A 60 18.88 -4.36 -3.69
N LYS A 61 17.70 -4.27 -4.30
CA LYS A 61 17.51 -3.48 -5.51
C LYS A 61 17.83 -2.01 -5.30
N ARG A 62 17.39 -1.46 -4.18
CA ARG A 62 17.67 -0.06 -3.83
C ARG A 62 19.16 0.17 -3.62
N ALA A 63 19.81 -0.77 -2.94
CA ALA A 63 21.25 -0.68 -2.73
C ALA A 63 22.02 -0.72 -4.05
N ALA A 64 21.62 -1.59 -4.96
CA ALA A 64 22.23 -1.68 -6.27
C ALA A 64 22.01 -0.40 -7.09
N GLN A 65 20.81 0.17 -7.02
CA GLN A 65 20.50 1.43 -7.71
C GLN A 65 21.32 2.58 -7.14
N ALA A 66 21.48 2.63 -5.82
CA ALA A 66 22.26 3.68 -5.18
C ALA A 66 23.71 3.63 -5.67
N LYS A 67 24.25 2.42 -5.84
CA LYS A 67 25.62 2.26 -6.37
C LYS A 67 25.70 2.64 -7.85
N ALA A 68 24.66 2.31 -8.61
CA ALA A 68 24.64 2.55 -10.05
C ALA A 68 24.50 4.03 -10.40
N THR A 69 23.95 4.85 -9.50
CA THR A 69 23.70 6.27 -9.76
C THR A 69 24.89 7.16 -9.47
N LYS A 70 26.00 6.62 -9.10
CA LYS A 70 27.20 7.43 -8.85
C LYS A 70 27.83 7.97 -10.09
#